data_570f40d4c515bad8bb14b009ea5a1b91
#
_entry.id   570f40d4c515bad8bb14b009ea5a1b91
#
_cell.length_a   1.000
_cell.length_b   1.000
_cell.length_c   1.000
_cell.angle_alpha   90.00
_cell.angle_beta   90.00
_cell.angle_gamma   90.00
#
_symmetry.space_group_name_H-M   'P 1'
#
loop_
_entity.id
_entity.type
_entity.pdbx_description
1 polymer ?
#
loop_
_entity_poly.entity_id
_entity_poly.type
_entity_poly.pdbx_seq_one_letter_code
_entity_poly.pdbx_strand_id
1 'polypeptide(L)'
;MKVCVLEKDKQIGGCLQTFSVQKTIFDSCVHYIGGLGEGHTLWQIFRYAGIMDKLSLKALDNNGFDRIAFGEEGIQYPHAIDNENFIEQLLPYFPNEKAALQQYIKTIEAVGDRFPLYKLRNGSVAEKTAVSSMEITHTLQSITRNPLLQQVLVGNNMLYAGLAGQTPFHMHAVVSASYMHSAHKVLPGSSQIAKLLATELRKHGGAIYRNTEVNKIKEENGKIIYAESTNGERFYATHFISNIPPANLLSFVDSPLLRPIYRNRINKLPQTISAFTLNLVLSPGTVPYNNYNTYWHATHNVWQSIQYKPQEWPQSYALYFTEDNNNPGYTKSLSILCYMYYNEVKQWAHTHNRAGDEHKRGEGYEQFKQQKADALLQKIYQRLPSLKGNILAQSIATPLTYRDYTATPEGSLYGVLKDVNHPNETSVGTRTRIPNLYLTGQNSNLHGVLGVSITAVATAAELLGLDYLLNRIRNNK
;
A
#
# COMPACT_ATOMS: atom_id res chain seq x y z
N MET A 1 6.59 28.50 1.92
CA MET A 1 5.55 28.32 2.97
C MET A 1 6.18 27.71 4.20
N LYS A 2 5.74 28.12 5.41
CA LYS A 2 6.06 27.37 6.64
C LYS A 2 5.05 26.25 6.79
N VAL A 3 5.51 25.00 7.02
CA VAL A 3 4.67 23.82 7.15
C VAL A 3 4.78 23.27 8.56
N CYS A 4 3.63 22.91 9.14
CA CYS A 4 3.53 22.24 10.43
C CYS A 4 2.83 20.89 10.22
N VAL A 5 3.43 19.80 10.68
CA VAL A 5 2.85 18.45 10.65
C VAL A 5 2.47 18.05 12.07
N LEU A 6 1.21 17.62 12.25
CA LEU A 6 0.71 17.10 13.52
C LEU A 6 0.59 15.58 13.39
N GLU A 7 1.33 14.85 14.22
CA GLU A 7 1.36 13.38 14.23
C GLU A 7 0.83 12.86 15.56
N LYS A 8 -0.18 11.99 15.51
CA LYS A 8 -0.78 11.43 16.73
C LYS A 8 0.16 10.52 17.51
N ASP A 9 1.06 9.82 16.81
CA ASP A 9 1.94 8.82 17.40
C ASP A 9 3.35 9.39 17.74
N LYS A 10 4.08 8.65 18.55
CA LYS A 10 5.49 8.94 18.85
C LYS A 10 6.36 8.80 17.62
N GLN A 11 6.05 7.84 16.76
CA GLN A 11 6.77 7.57 15.51
C GLN A 11 6.00 8.15 14.32
N ILE A 12 6.69 8.93 13.50
CA ILE A 12 6.14 9.47 12.25
C ILE A 12 6.10 8.41 11.15
N GLY A 13 5.23 8.60 10.14
CA GLY A 13 5.27 7.86 8.89
C GLY A 13 4.05 6.96 8.59
N GLY A 14 3.16 6.74 9.54
CA GLY A 14 1.97 5.89 9.32
C GLY A 14 2.36 4.51 8.77
N CYS A 15 1.91 4.15 7.56
CA CYS A 15 2.24 2.88 6.91
C CYS A 15 3.75 2.68 6.60
N LEU A 16 4.58 3.73 6.67
CA LEU A 16 6.04 3.64 6.55
C LEU A 16 6.73 3.33 7.89
N GLN A 17 5.99 3.20 8.99
CA GLN A 17 6.58 2.86 10.28
C GLN A 17 7.20 1.47 10.26
N THR A 18 8.21 1.30 11.11
CA THR A 18 8.85 0.01 11.40
C THR A 18 8.77 -0.26 12.90
N PHE A 19 8.79 -1.52 13.25
CA PHE A 19 8.88 -1.96 14.64
C PHE A 19 9.99 -3.03 14.79
N SER A 20 10.33 -3.40 16.02
CA SER A 20 11.37 -4.39 16.24
C SER A 20 10.88 -5.53 17.14
N VAL A 21 11.29 -6.76 16.80
CA VAL A 21 11.14 -7.96 17.61
C VAL A 21 12.54 -8.55 17.79
N GLN A 22 12.98 -8.74 19.02
CA GLN A 22 14.33 -9.24 19.33
C GLN A 22 15.44 -8.52 18.52
N LYS A 23 15.41 -7.18 18.48
CA LYS A 23 16.34 -6.32 17.72
C LYS A 23 16.29 -6.49 16.19
N THR A 24 15.35 -7.27 15.65
CA THR A 24 15.11 -7.41 14.22
C THR A 24 14.03 -6.44 13.78
N ILE A 25 14.31 -5.63 12.76
CA ILE A 25 13.41 -4.61 12.24
C ILE A 25 12.45 -5.23 11.25
N PHE A 26 11.16 -4.88 11.36
CA PHE A 26 10.10 -5.25 10.45
C PHE A 26 9.38 -4.01 9.93
N ASP A 27 8.99 -4.05 8.66
CA ASP A 27 8.09 -3.06 8.07
C ASP A 27 6.64 -3.33 8.49
N SER A 28 5.91 -2.26 8.83
CA SER A 28 4.50 -2.39 9.21
C SER A 28 3.59 -2.69 8.01
N CYS A 29 3.85 -2.05 6.84
CA CYS A 29 2.97 -2.17 5.67
C CYS A 29 3.73 -2.18 4.34
N VAL A 30 4.91 -1.56 4.24
CA VAL A 30 5.62 -1.37 2.97
C VAL A 30 6.85 -2.26 2.93
N HIS A 31 6.72 -3.45 2.34
CA HIS A 31 7.77 -4.46 2.30
C HIS A 31 8.73 -4.28 1.11
N TYR A 32 8.28 -3.67 0.01
CA TYR A 32 9.08 -3.29 -1.16
C TYR A 32 8.36 -2.22 -1.98
N ILE A 33 9.07 -1.56 -2.88
CA ILE A 33 8.58 -0.39 -3.61
C ILE A 33 8.97 -0.51 -5.08
N GLY A 34 7.99 -0.26 -5.97
CA GLY A 34 8.19 -0.12 -7.40
C GLY A 34 8.48 1.32 -7.81
N GLY A 35 9.05 1.50 -9.02
CA GLY A 35 9.21 2.81 -9.65
C GLY A 35 10.31 3.70 -9.08
N LEU A 36 11.30 3.13 -8.37
CA LEU A 36 12.49 3.84 -7.87
C LEU A 36 13.70 3.77 -8.83
N GLY A 37 13.54 3.19 -10.01
CA GLY A 37 14.55 3.23 -11.07
C GLY A 37 14.76 4.66 -11.56
N GLU A 38 15.98 4.97 -12.01
CA GLU A 38 16.36 6.30 -12.49
C GLU A 38 15.43 6.80 -13.60
N GLY A 39 15.00 8.06 -13.49
CA GLY A 39 14.10 8.70 -14.46
C GLY A 39 12.62 8.36 -14.29
N HIS A 40 12.25 7.36 -13.48
CA HIS A 40 10.83 7.06 -13.22
C HIS A 40 10.16 8.07 -12.30
N THR A 41 8.85 8.10 -12.31
CA THR A 41 8.04 9.11 -11.63
C THR A 41 8.33 9.22 -10.15
N LEU A 42 8.37 8.10 -9.43
CA LEU A 42 8.64 8.10 -7.99
C LEU A 42 10.07 8.53 -7.69
N TRP A 43 11.03 8.08 -8.48
CA TRP A 43 12.42 8.50 -8.40
C TRP A 43 12.56 10.01 -8.54
N GLN A 44 11.91 10.62 -9.55
CA GLN A 44 11.92 12.07 -9.78
C GLN A 44 11.30 12.83 -8.61
N ILE A 45 10.15 12.37 -8.09
CA ILE A 45 9.49 12.98 -6.92
C ILE A 45 10.41 12.90 -5.69
N PHE A 46 11.04 11.77 -5.42
CA PHE A 46 11.93 11.58 -4.28
C PHE A 46 13.23 12.38 -4.43
N ARG A 47 13.73 12.54 -5.65
CA ARG A 47 14.86 13.41 -5.94
C ARG A 47 14.51 14.87 -5.67
N TYR A 48 13.38 15.34 -6.17
CA TYR A 48 12.86 16.69 -5.89
C TYR A 48 12.65 16.92 -4.38
N ALA A 49 12.18 15.93 -3.65
CA ALA A 49 12.06 15.98 -2.20
C ALA A 49 13.41 15.89 -1.44
N GLY A 50 14.54 15.70 -2.14
CA GLY A 50 15.90 15.65 -1.56
C GLY A 50 16.21 14.38 -0.79
N ILE A 51 15.51 13.28 -1.06
CA ILE A 51 15.69 12.03 -0.32
C ILE A 51 16.22 10.87 -1.14
N MET A 52 16.12 10.91 -2.50
CA MET A 52 16.44 9.75 -3.34
C MET A 52 17.86 9.24 -3.15
N ASP A 53 18.85 10.13 -3.20
CA ASP A 53 20.28 9.80 -3.10
C ASP A 53 20.70 9.37 -1.67
N LYS A 54 19.80 9.50 -0.69
CA LYS A 54 20.03 9.13 0.72
C LYS A 54 19.37 7.81 1.11
N LEU A 55 18.54 7.25 0.22
CA LEU A 55 17.86 5.98 0.47
C LEU A 55 18.82 4.81 0.28
N SER A 56 18.88 3.94 1.27
CA SER A 56 19.55 2.65 1.14
C SER A 56 18.59 1.65 0.53
N LEU A 57 18.85 1.25 -0.71
CA LEU A 57 17.98 0.38 -1.49
C LEU A 57 18.67 -0.94 -1.81
N LYS A 58 17.92 -2.03 -1.78
CA LYS A 58 18.32 -3.34 -2.31
C LYS A 58 17.39 -3.72 -3.45
N ALA A 59 17.92 -3.87 -4.66
CA ALA A 59 17.17 -4.37 -5.80
C ALA A 59 16.78 -5.83 -5.58
N LEU A 60 15.56 -6.18 -5.97
CA LEU A 60 15.08 -7.56 -6.05
C LEU A 60 15.60 -8.24 -7.34
N ASP A 61 15.39 -9.55 -7.45
CA ASP A 61 15.79 -10.37 -8.59
C ASP A 61 15.13 -9.84 -9.88
N ASN A 62 15.98 -9.47 -10.85
CA ASN A 62 15.51 -8.93 -12.14
C ASN A 62 14.68 -9.95 -12.93
N ASN A 63 14.97 -11.24 -12.79
CA ASN A 63 14.30 -12.31 -13.53
C ASN A 63 13.05 -12.85 -12.81
N GLY A 64 12.69 -12.27 -11.67
CA GLY A 64 11.50 -12.68 -10.93
C GLY A 64 11.45 -12.02 -9.55
N PHE A 65 11.22 -10.70 -9.51
CA PHE A 65 11.07 -9.96 -8.25
C PHE A 65 9.87 -10.42 -7.43
N ASP A 66 8.81 -10.87 -8.11
CA ASP A 66 7.68 -11.58 -7.54
C ASP A 66 7.55 -12.95 -8.23
N ARG A 67 7.22 -13.98 -7.46
CA ARG A 67 6.94 -15.32 -7.98
C ARG A 67 5.56 -15.78 -7.56
N ILE A 68 4.73 -16.06 -8.56
CA ILE A 68 3.35 -16.48 -8.38
C ILE A 68 3.29 -18.00 -8.29
N ALA A 69 2.62 -18.51 -7.28
CA ALA A 69 2.51 -19.94 -7.02
C ALA A 69 1.07 -20.33 -6.71
N PHE A 70 0.66 -21.54 -7.15
CA PHE A 70 -0.70 -22.04 -6.95
C PHE A 70 -0.69 -23.43 -6.28
N GLY A 71 -1.70 -23.69 -5.46
CA GLY A 71 -1.97 -24.99 -4.86
C GLY A 71 -0.72 -25.63 -4.22
N GLU A 72 -0.54 -26.90 -4.44
CA GLU A 72 0.62 -27.69 -4.01
C GLU A 72 1.67 -27.87 -5.12
N GLU A 73 1.45 -27.24 -6.29
CA GLU A 73 2.36 -27.31 -7.42
C GLU A 73 3.71 -26.66 -7.07
N GLY A 74 4.80 -27.28 -7.51
CA GLY A 74 6.16 -26.76 -7.31
C GLY A 74 6.49 -25.57 -8.23
N ILE A 75 5.60 -25.26 -9.19
CA ILE A 75 5.82 -24.23 -10.22
C ILE A 75 5.68 -22.84 -9.59
N GLN A 76 6.60 -21.95 -9.97
CA GLN A 76 6.56 -20.53 -9.64
C GLN A 76 6.69 -19.71 -10.91
N TYR A 77 5.69 -18.89 -11.23
CA TYR A 77 5.65 -18.04 -12.41
C TYR A 77 6.29 -16.68 -12.06
N PRO A 78 7.40 -16.31 -12.73
CA PRO A 78 8.12 -15.08 -12.38
C PRO A 78 7.47 -13.84 -12.99
N HIS A 79 7.36 -12.77 -12.19
CA HIS A 79 7.18 -11.41 -12.68
C HIS A 79 8.55 -10.72 -12.68
N ALA A 80 9.07 -10.45 -13.86
CA ALA A 80 10.41 -9.93 -14.06
C ALA A 80 10.44 -8.40 -14.24
N ILE A 81 11.59 -7.80 -14.02
CA ILE A 81 11.85 -6.39 -14.30
C ILE A 81 12.18 -6.24 -15.78
N ASP A 82 11.69 -5.15 -16.39
CA ASP A 82 11.69 -4.84 -17.81
C ASP A 82 10.63 -5.60 -18.61
N ASN A 83 10.06 -4.91 -19.59
CA ASN A 83 8.94 -5.42 -20.40
C ASN A 83 9.32 -6.64 -21.23
N GLU A 84 10.52 -6.62 -21.86
CA GLU A 84 10.99 -7.73 -22.68
C GLU A 84 11.37 -8.92 -21.80
N ASN A 85 12.10 -8.68 -20.72
CA ASN A 85 12.46 -9.71 -19.75
C ASN A 85 11.21 -10.35 -19.10
N PHE A 86 10.16 -9.57 -18.79
CA PHE A 86 8.89 -10.10 -18.27
C PHE A 86 8.27 -11.11 -19.24
N ILE A 87 8.28 -10.79 -20.53
CA ILE A 87 7.79 -11.71 -21.58
C ILE A 87 8.68 -12.96 -21.64
N GLU A 88 10.01 -12.79 -21.72
CA GLU A 88 10.98 -13.88 -21.84
C GLU A 88 10.89 -14.85 -20.66
N GLN A 89 10.74 -14.37 -19.43
CA GLN A 89 10.64 -15.21 -18.26
C GLN A 89 9.32 -16.00 -18.18
N LEU A 90 8.23 -15.53 -18.80
CA LEU A 90 6.95 -16.23 -18.83
C LEU A 90 6.79 -17.19 -20.01
N LEU A 91 7.52 -16.97 -21.10
CA LEU A 91 7.42 -17.83 -22.32
C LEU A 91 7.71 -19.32 -22.08
N PRO A 92 8.63 -19.77 -21.22
CA PRO A 92 8.82 -21.19 -20.94
C PRO A 92 7.57 -21.88 -20.37
N TYR A 93 6.69 -21.14 -19.70
CA TYR A 93 5.44 -21.63 -19.13
C TYR A 93 4.25 -21.45 -20.09
N PHE A 94 4.34 -20.50 -21.01
CA PHE A 94 3.29 -20.10 -21.93
C PHE A 94 3.83 -19.94 -23.37
N PRO A 95 4.36 -20.98 -24.00
CA PRO A 95 5.10 -20.87 -25.26
C PRO A 95 4.27 -20.31 -26.43
N ASN A 96 2.94 -20.47 -26.39
CA ASN A 96 2.03 -20.01 -27.44
C ASN A 96 1.44 -18.61 -27.15
N GLU A 97 1.80 -17.97 -26.06
CA GLU A 97 1.16 -16.74 -25.58
C GLU A 97 2.02 -15.48 -25.80
N LYS A 98 3.07 -15.53 -26.64
CA LYS A 98 3.95 -14.38 -26.88
C LYS A 98 3.19 -13.12 -27.30
N ALA A 99 2.25 -13.27 -28.24
CA ALA A 99 1.44 -12.14 -28.72
C ALA A 99 0.53 -11.57 -27.63
N ALA A 100 -0.03 -12.42 -26.77
CA ALA A 100 -0.85 -12.02 -25.64
C ALA A 100 -0.03 -11.27 -24.58
N LEU A 101 1.18 -11.74 -24.27
CA LEU A 101 2.09 -11.05 -23.34
C LEU A 101 2.50 -9.69 -23.88
N GLN A 102 2.82 -9.58 -25.17
CA GLN A 102 3.11 -8.29 -25.82
C GLN A 102 1.89 -7.35 -25.77
N GLN A 103 0.69 -7.87 -26.03
CA GLN A 103 -0.55 -7.08 -25.93
C GLN A 103 -0.84 -6.63 -24.50
N TYR A 104 -0.55 -7.48 -23.50
CA TYR A 104 -0.69 -7.13 -22.09
C TYR A 104 0.21 -5.95 -21.71
N ILE A 105 1.51 -5.99 -22.06
CA ILE A 105 2.44 -4.88 -21.81
C ILE A 105 1.96 -3.60 -22.49
N LYS A 106 1.62 -3.67 -23.78
CA LYS A 106 1.09 -2.52 -24.52
C LYS A 106 -0.16 -1.92 -23.88
N THR A 107 -1.04 -2.77 -23.35
CA THR A 107 -2.28 -2.32 -22.69
C THR A 107 -1.98 -1.63 -21.36
N ILE A 108 -1.07 -2.18 -20.55
CA ILE A 108 -0.63 -1.56 -19.30
C ILE A 108 -0.04 -0.16 -19.56
N GLU A 109 0.86 -0.04 -20.54
CA GLU A 109 1.50 1.23 -20.88
C GLU A 109 0.47 2.25 -21.39
N ALA A 110 -0.39 1.84 -22.32
CA ALA A 110 -1.43 2.72 -22.88
C ALA A 110 -2.41 3.23 -21.80
N VAL A 111 -2.76 2.39 -20.83
CA VAL A 111 -3.58 2.79 -19.69
C VAL A 111 -2.80 3.73 -18.75
N GLY A 112 -1.54 3.42 -18.45
CA GLY A 112 -0.66 4.28 -17.65
C GLY A 112 -0.50 5.68 -18.23
N ASP A 113 -0.39 5.80 -19.56
CA ASP A 113 -0.28 7.07 -20.29
C ASP A 113 -1.53 7.95 -20.17
N ARG A 114 -2.70 7.36 -19.89
CA ARG A 114 -3.96 8.09 -19.63
C ARG A 114 -4.05 8.69 -18.21
N PHE A 115 -3.02 8.49 -17.39
CA PHE A 115 -2.89 9.10 -16.06
C PHE A 115 -1.75 10.13 -16.08
N PRO A 116 -2.02 11.40 -16.42
CA PRO A 116 -0.98 12.39 -16.69
C PRO A 116 0.06 12.54 -15.58
N LEU A 117 -0.37 12.52 -14.31
CA LEU A 117 0.54 12.66 -13.17
C LEU A 117 1.48 11.45 -12.98
N TYR A 118 1.13 10.27 -13.50
CA TYR A 118 2.05 9.12 -13.54
C TYR A 118 3.22 9.33 -14.51
N LYS A 119 3.07 10.26 -15.43
CA LYS A 119 4.13 10.68 -16.37
C LYS A 119 4.62 12.10 -16.04
N LEU A 120 4.29 12.63 -14.86
CA LEU A 120 4.62 13.98 -14.41
C LEU A 120 4.26 15.05 -15.46
N ARG A 121 3.15 14.89 -16.17
CA ARG A 121 2.66 15.82 -17.18
C ARG A 121 1.31 16.40 -16.81
N ASN A 122 0.99 17.54 -17.40
CA ASN A 122 -0.36 18.08 -17.38
C ASN A 122 -1.28 17.27 -18.29
N GLY A 123 -2.56 17.24 -18.01
CA GLY A 123 -3.55 16.53 -18.81
C GLY A 123 -4.97 16.76 -18.33
N SER A 124 -5.93 16.26 -19.10
CA SER A 124 -7.36 16.46 -18.87
C SER A 124 -8.02 15.30 -18.10
N VAL A 125 -9.17 15.59 -17.50
CA VAL A 125 -10.04 14.57 -16.90
C VAL A 125 -10.52 13.55 -17.94
N ALA A 126 -10.73 13.98 -19.18
CA ALA A 126 -11.20 13.11 -20.28
C ALA A 126 -10.23 11.96 -20.57
N GLU A 127 -8.92 12.17 -20.42
CA GLU A 127 -7.93 11.10 -20.59
C GLU A 127 -8.16 9.94 -19.61
N LYS A 128 -8.42 10.25 -18.33
CA LYS A 128 -8.72 9.23 -17.30
C LYS A 128 -10.05 8.53 -17.55
N THR A 129 -11.06 9.30 -17.98
CA THR A 129 -12.40 8.76 -18.21
C THR A 129 -12.40 7.69 -19.29
N ALA A 130 -11.56 7.82 -20.31
CA ALA A 130 -11.43 6.86 -21.40
C ALA A 130 -11.04 5.44 -20.95
N VAL A 131 -10.37 5.30 -19.80
CA VAL A 131 -9.90 3.99 -19.27
C VAL A 131 -10.53 3.60 -17.94
N SER A 132 -11.34 4.48 -17.34
CA SER A 132 -11.92 4.23 -16.00
C SER A 132 -13.04 3.18 -16.00
N SER A 133 -13.63 2.88 -17.16
CA SER A 133 -14.64 1.82 -17.34
C SER A 133 -14.07 0.46 -17.72
N MET A 134 -12.75 0.36 -17.90
CA MET A 134 -12.11 -0.94 -18.19
C MET A 134 -12.08 -1.77 -16.89
N GLU A 135 -12.81 -2.89 -16.88
CA GLU A 135 -12.81 -3.84 -15.77
C GLU A 135 -11.68 -4.87 -15.97
N ILE A 136 -11.02 -5.26 -14.87
CA ILE A 136 -9.79 -6.04 -14.90
C ILE A 136 -9.96 -7.42 -15.54
N THR A 137 -11.00 -8.17 -15.18
CA THR A 137 -11.22 -9.53 -15.70
C THR A 137 -11.58 -9.52 -17.18
N HIS A 138 -12.47 -8.64 -17.60
CA HIS A 138 -12.84 -8.46 -19.00
C HIS A 138 -11.65 -8.01 -19.86
N THR A 139 -10.81 -7.12 -19.31
CA THR A 139 -9.61 -6.67 -20.03
C THR A 139 -8.63 -7.83 -20.24
N LEU A 140 -8.37 -8.63 -19.21
CA LEU A 140 -7.49 -9.80 -19.34
C LEU A 140 -8.06 -10.86 -20.30
N GLN A 141 -9.35 -11.12 -20.24
CA GLN A 141 -10.03 -12.03 -21.17
C GLN A 141 -9.96 -11.57 -22.63
N SER A 142 -9.90 -10.26 -22.88
CA SER A 142 -9.69 -9.70 -24.23
C SER A 142 -8.25 -9.84 -24.73
N ILE A 143 -7.27 -9.99 -23.82
CA ILE A 143 -5.85 -10.15 -24.13
C ILE A 143 -5.49 -11.62 -24.39
N THR A 144 -5.95 -12.53 -23.55
CA THR A 144 -5.68 -13.97 -23.68
C THR A 144 -6.89 -14.82 -23.28
N ARG A 145 -7.06 -15.95 -23.97
CA ARG A 145 -8.04 -16.98 -23.59
C ARG A 145 -7.47 -18.03 -22.63
N ASN A 146 -6.18 -17.98 -22.35
CA ASN A 146 -5.53 -18.91 -21.44
C ASN A 146 -5.88 -18.56 -19.98
N PRO A 147 -6.68 -19.35 -19.27
CA PRO A 147 -7.16 -19.01 -17.94
C PRO A 147 -6.02 -18.97 -16.91
N LEU A 148 -5.01 -19.83 -17.06
CA LEU A 148 -3.88 -19.83 -16.14
C LEU A 148 -3.02 -18.57 -16.33
N LEU A 149 -2.75 -18.14 -17.56
CA LEU A 149 -2.03 -16.91 -17.81
C LEU A 149 -2.77 -15.69 -17.24
N GLN A 150 -4.11 -15.62 -17.39
CA GLN A 150 -4.89 -14.54 -16.76
C GLN A 150 -4.65 -14.48 -15.25
N GLN A 151 -4.61 -15.61 -14.56
CA GLN A 151 -4.39 -15.65 -13.10
C GLN A 151 -2.94 -15.34 -12.72
N VAL A 152 -1.98 -15.78 -13.51
CA VAL A 152 -0.55 -15.43 -13.30
C VAL A 152 -0.34 -13.91 -13.39
N LEU A 153 -0.92 -13.27 -14.41
CA LEU A 153 -0.78 -11.82 -14.63
C LEU A 153 -1.33 -10.97 -13.44
N VAL A 154 -2.32 -11.48 -12.71
CA VAL A 154 -2.87 -10.81 -11.52
C VAL A 154 -2.44 -11.47 -10.20
N GLY A 155 -1.48 -12.38 -10.25
CA GLY A 155 -1.09 -13.19 -9.10
C GLY A 155 -0.55 -12.40 -7.90
N ASN A 156 -0.03 -11.20 -8.12
CA ASN A 156 0.36 -10.26 -7.06
C ASN A 156 -0.77 -9.29 -6.66
N ASN A 157 -2.04 -9.70 -6.81
CA ASN A 157 -3.24 -8.92 -6.45
C ASN A 157 -3.22 -8.36 -5.01
N MET A 158 -2.44 -8.96 -4.11
CA MET A 158 -2.23 -8.42 -2.77
C MET A 158 -1.65 -6.99 -2.75
N LEU A 159 -1.09 -6.50 -3.87
CA LEU A 159 -0.60 -5.14 -4.00
C LEU A 159 -1.69 -4.08 -4.13
N TYR A 160 -2.92 -4.48 -4.48
CA TYR A 160 -4.04 -3.54 -4.67
C TYR A 160 -5.39 -4.06 -4.19
N ALA A 161 -5.46 -5.30 -3.70
CA ALA A 161 -6.67 -5.95 -3.17
C ALA A 161 -7.88 -5.86 -4.12
N GLY A 162 -7.66 -6.19 -5.40
CA GLY A 162 -8.67 -6.10 -6.45
C GLY A 162 -9.71 -7.21 -6.37
N LEU A 163 -10.92 -6.91 -6.85
CA LEU A 163 -12.05 -7.83 -6.95
C LEU A 163 -12.49 -8.01 -8.42
N ALA A 164 -12.76 -9.25 -8.81
CA ALA A 164 -13.35 -9.55 -10.12
C ALA A 164 -14.68 -8.82 -10.30
N GLY A 165 -14.92 -8.28 -11.49
CA GLY A 165 -16.16 -7.57 -11.82
C GLY A 165 -16.29 -6.16 -11.24
N GLN A 166 -15.33 -5.71 -10.41
CA GLN A 166 -15.39 -4.43 -9.75
C GLN A 166 -14.13 -3.57 -9.96
N THR A 167 -12.95 -4.18 -9.91
CA THR A 167 -11.70 -3.41 -9.94
C THR A 167 -11.43 -2.83 -11.31
N PRO A 168 -11.24 -1.49 -11.42
CA PRO A 168 -10.81 -0.88 -12.66
C PRO A 168 -9.43 -1.37 -13.07
N PHE A 169 -9.23 -1.74 -14.33
CA PHE A 169 -7.96 -2.25 -14.84
C PHE A 169 -6.78 -1.30 -14.63
N HIS A 170 -7.03 0.01 -14.59
CA HIS A 170 -5.96 0.98 -14.34
C HIS A 170 -5.29 0.81 -12.96
N MET A 171 -6.00 0.29 -11.95
CA MET A 171 -5.40 -0.01 -10.64
C MET A 171 -4.30 -1.06 -10.78
N HIS A 172 -4.60 -2.14 -11.50
CA HIS A 172 -3.64 -3.18 -11.83
C HIS A 172 -2.50 -2.63 -12.72
N ALA A 173 -2.86 -1.96 -13.82
CA ALA A 173 -1.91 -1.48 -14.82
C ALA A 173 -0.82 -0.58 -14.22
N VAL A 174 -1.23 0.40 -13.41
CA VAL A 174 -0.29 1.36 -12.83
C VAL A 174 0.59 0.72 -11.76
N VAL A 175 0.04 -0.17 -10.93
CA VAL A 175 0.81 -0.92 -9.94
C VAL A 175 1.81 -1.83 -10.63
N SER A 176 1.36 -2.69 -11.56
CA SER A 176 2.22 -3.64 -12.28
C SER A 176 3.33 -2.93 -13.04
N ALA A 177 3.02 -1.87 -13.80
CA ALA A 177 4.03 -1.09 -14.52
C ALA A 177 5.11 -0.53 -13.56
N SER A 178 4.72 -0.02 -12.38
CA SER A 178 5.70 0.53 -11.44
C SER A 178 6.70 -0.51 -10.94
N TYR A 179 6.25 -1.73 -10.67
CA TYR A 179 7.12 -2.83 -10.22
C TYR A 179 7.93 -3.46 -11.37
N MET A 180 7.36 -3.54 -12.56
CA MET A 180 8.08 -3.99 -13.76
C MET A 180 9.21 -3.03 -14.16
N HIS A 181 9.09 -1.75 -13.84
CA HIS A 181 10.16 -0.78 -14.05
C HIS A 181 11.33 -0.95 -13.06
N SER A 182 11.03 -1.24 -11.80
CA SER A 182 12.02 -1.56 -10.77
C SER A 182 11.33 -2.02 -9.49
N ALA A 183 11.96 -2.92 -8.75
CA ALA A 183 11.47 -3.39 -7.46
C ALA A 183 12.60 -3.36 -6.42
N HIS A 184 12.42 -2.62 -5.33
CA HIS A 184 13.45 -2.41 -4.31
C HIS A 184 12.90 -2.58 -2.90
N LYS A 185 13.71 -3.14 -2.01
CA LYS A 185 13.53 -3.03 -0.56
C LYS A 185 14.27 -1.81 -0.03
N VAL A 186 13.70 -1.15 0.97
CA VAL A 186 14.37 -0.07 1.70
C VAL A 186 15.05 -0.66 2.93
N LEU A 187 16.35 -0.46 3.07
CA LEU A 187 17.12 -1.03 4.19
C LEU A 187 17.48 0.06 5.21
N PRO A 188 17.37 -0.22 6.51
CA PRO A 188 16.88 -1.47 7.14
C PRO A 188 15.34 -1.57 7.21
N GLY A 189 14.60 -0.59 6.67
CA GLY A 189 13.14 -0.59 6.64
C GLY A 189 12.57 0.74 6.12
N SER A 190 11.31 0.74 5.73
CA SER A 190 10.59 1.83 5.04
C SER A 190 10.48 3.12 5.87
N SER A 191 10.65 3.07 7.21
CA SER A 191 10.70 4.26 8.06
C SER A 191 11.83 5.23 7.69
N GLN A 192 12.84 4.77 6.94
CA GLN A 192 13.90 5.64 6.40
C GLN A 192 13.31 6.76 5.53
N ILE A 193 12.30 6.47 4.70
CA ILE A 193 11.62 7.45 3.84
C ILE A 193 11.02 8.56 4.69
N ALA A 194 10.24 8.21 5.72
CA ALA A 194 9.59 9.19 6.61
C ALA A 194 10.63 10.04 7.36
N LYS A 195 11.71 9.42 7.85
CA LYS A 195 12.80 10.12 8.55
C LYS A 195 13.53 11.11 7.65
N LEU A 196 13.84 10.73 6.42
CA LEU A 196 14.49 11.60 5.44
C LEU A 196 13.60 12.77 5.05
N LEU A 197 12.30 12.53 4.76
CA LEU A 197 11.33 13.59 4.49
C LEU A 197 11.19 14.55 5.66
N ALA A 198 11.15 14.05 6.89
CA ALA A 198 11.11 14.87 8.10
C ALA A 198 12.37 15.73 8.28
N THR A 199 13.54 15.21 7.90
CA THR A 199 14.80 15.94 7.92
C THR A 199 14.77 17.09 6.91
N GLU A 200 14.35 16.82 5.68
CA GLU A 200 14.22 17.86 4.63
C GLU A 200 13.16 18.92 5.00
N LEU A 201 12.03 18.50 5.57
CA LEU A 201 11.01 19.44 6.05
C LEU A 201 11.59 20.43 7.07
N ARG A 202 12.33 19.93 8.07
CA ARG A 202 12.96 20.79 9.10
C ARG A 202 14.04 21.70 8.52
N LYS A 203 14.85 21.21 7.58
CA LYS A 203 15.86 21.97 6.85
C LYS A 203 15.25 23.18 6.13
N HIS A 204 14.01 23.04 5.67
CA HIS A 204 13.24 24.13 5.04
C HIS A 204 12.38 24.92 6.02
N GLY A 205 12.64 24.83 7.34
CA GLY A 205 11.97 25.61 8.37
C GLY A 205 10.58 25.10 8.77
N GLY A 206 10.23 23.86 8.38
CA GLY A 206 9.00 23.20 8.82
C GLY A 206 9.13 22.58 10.21
N ALA A 207 8.00 22.33 10.87
CA ALA A 207 7.91 21.71 12.18
C ALA A 207 7.10 20.42 12.18
N ILE A 208 7.44 19.47 13.05
CA ILE A 208 6.67 18.24 13.28
C ILE A 208 6.43 18.09 14.76
N TYR A 209 5.17 18.06 15.14
CA TYR A 209 4.72 17.80 16.52
C TYR A 209 4.23 16.37 16.59
N ARG A 210 4.87 15.56 17.43
CA ARG A 210 4.51 14.15 17.68
C ARG A 210 3.68 14.04 18.95
N ASN A 211 2.97 12.93 19.15
CA ASN A 211 2.01 12.73 20.25
C ASN A 211 0.95 13.85 20.26
N THR A 212 0.58 14.35 19.07
CA THR A 212 -0.32 15.48 18.88
C THR A 212 -1.51 14.99 18.02
N GLU A 213 -2.43 14.31 18.67
CA GLU A 213 -3.64 13.79 18.04
C GLU A 213 -4.67 14.90 17.89
N VAL A 214 -5.04 15.22 16.66
CA VAL A 214 -6.12 16.18 16.35
C VAL A 214 -7.46 15.49 16.52
N ASN A 215 -8.37 16.10 17.27
CA ASN A 215 -9.73 15.61 17.49
C ASN A 215 -10.82 16.64 17.13
N LYS A 216 -10.42 17.89 16.80
CA LYS A 216 -11.35 18.93 16.41
C LYS A 216 -10.72 19.87 15.39
N ILE A 217 -11.53 20.28 14.41
CA ILE A 217 -11.15 21.27 13.39
C ILE A 217 -12.25 22.33 13.39
N LYS A 218 -11.89 23.56 13.75
CA LYS A 218 -12.85 24.67 13.88
C LYS A 218 -13.01 25.38 12.55
N GLU A 219 -14.24 25.45 12.07
CA GLU A 219 -14.65 26.27 10.93
C GLU A 219 -15.37 27.52 11.42
N GLU A 220 -15.10 28.65 10.82
CA GLU A 220 -15.84 29.91 10.96
C GLU A 220 -15.88 30.65 9.62
N ASN A 221 -17.06 31.19 9.29
CA ASN A 221 -17.29 31.96 8.06
C ASN A 221 -16.84 31.23 6.77
N GLY A 222 -17.04 29.91 6.72
CA GLY A 222 -16.71 29.09 5.54
C GLY A 222 -15.24 28.70 5.43
N LYS A 223 -14.41 28.92 6.45
CA LYS A 223 -12.97 28.57 6.43
C LYS A 223 -12.57 27.88 7.72
N ILE A 224 -11.60 27.00 7.64
CA ILE A 224 -10.95 26.45 8.83
C ILE A 224 -10.04 27.52 9.45
N ILE A 225 -10.18 27.71 10.76
CA ILE A 225 -9.41 28.67 11.56
C ILE A 225 -8.28 27.97 12.31
N TYR A 226 -8.55 26.82 12.94
CA TYR A 226 -7.54 26.04 13.63
C TYR A 226 -7.87 24.55 13.68
N ALA A 227 -6.84 23.73 13.90
CA ALA A 227 -6.95 22.36 14.34
C ALA A 227 -6.62 22.31 15.86
N GLU A 228 -7.38 21.55 16.64
CA GLU A 228 -7.21 21.40 18.08
C GLU A 228 -6.85 19.94 18.39
N SER A 229 -5.82 19.77 19.20
CA SER A 229 -5.37 18.47 19.67
C SER A 229 -6.15 18.00 20.90
N THR A 230 -6.04 16.71 21.23
CA THR A 230 -6.70 16.10 22.40
C THR A 230 -6.31 16.75 23.74
N ASN A 231 -5.15 17.42 23.82
CA ASN A 231 -4.69 18.20 24.98
C ASN A 231 -5.13 19.68 24.93
N GLY A 232 -5.97 20.07 23.97
CA GLY A 232 -6.52 21.44 23.87
C GLY A 232 -5.59 22.45 23.20
N GLU A 233 -4.43 22.03 22.67
CA GLU A 233 -3.52 22.90 21.94
C GLU A 233 -4.07 23.23 20.56
N ARG A 234 -4.02 24.51 20.13
CA ARG A 234 -4.59 25.00 18.89
C ARG A 234 -3.53 25.41 17.90
N PHE A 235 -3.67 24.92 16.67
CA PHE A 235 -2.74 25.17 15.56
C PHE A 235 -3.47 25.98 14.47
N TYR A 236 -3.04 27.21 14.25
CA TYR A 236 -3.60 28.16 13.30
C TYR A 236 -2.80 28.11 11.99
N ALA A 237 -3.49 28.14 10.85
CA ALA A 237 -2.88 28.16 9.53
C ALA A 237 -3.80 28.80 8.49
N THR A 238 -3.22 29.23 7.37
CA THR A 238 -4.00 29.70 6.22
C THR A 238 -4.60 28.56 5.40
N HIS A 239 -3.94 27.41 5.38
CA HIS A 239 -4.36 26.21 4.66
C HIS A 239 -4.17 24.97 5.53
N PHE A 240 -5.08 24.02 5.41
CA PHE A 240 -5.07 22.74 6.13
C PHE A 240 -5.09 21.58 5.14
N ILE A 241 -4.18 20.64 5.30
CA ILE A 241 -4.10 19.43 4.49
C ILE A 241 -4.30 18.23 5.41
N SER A 242 -5.34 17.44 5.15
CA SER A 242 -5.64 16.22 5.90
C SER A 242 -5.21 14.99 5.12
N ASN A 243 -4.37 14.17 5.75
CA ASN A 243 -3.97 12.88 5.20
C ASN A 243 -4.61 11.68 5.96
N ILE A 244 -5.50 11.95 6.91
CA ILE A 244 -6.27 10.93 7.59
C ILE A 244 -7.45 10.45 6.72
N PRO A 245 -8.03 9.26 6.99
CA PRO A 245 -9.20 8.81 6.26
C PRO A 245 -10.31 9.87 6.24
N PRO A 246 -10.93 10.14 5.07
CA PRO A 246 -11.93 11.22 4.95
C PRO A 246 -13.12 11.06 5.89
N ALA A 247 -13.57 9.83 6.19
CA ALA A 247 -14.63 9.58 7.15
C ALA A 247 -14.26 10.06 8.57
N ASN A 248 -13.01 9.83 8.99
CA ASN A 248 -12.51 10.31 10.29
C ASN A 248 -12.41 11.83 10.31
N LEU A 249 -11.92 12.45 9.22
CA LEU A 249 -11.87 13.91 9.11
C LEU A 249 -13.25 14.52 9.31
N LEU A 250 -14.29 13.94 8.68
CA LEU A 250 -15.67 14.44 8.79
C LEU A 250 -16.21 14.43 10.22
N SER A 251 -15.71 13.55 11.10
CA SER A 251 -16.10 13.56 12.51
C SER A 251 -15.49 14.71 13.32
N PHE A 252 -14.40 15.30 12.82
CA PHE A 252 -13.69 16.41 13.48
C PHE A 252 -14.13 17.80 13.04
N VAL A 253 -14.86 17.88 11.90
CA VAL A 253 -15.27 19.17 11.29
C VAL A 253 -16.78 19.28 11.30
N ASP A 254 -17.31 20.28 12.04
CA ASP A 254 -18.69 20.70 11.93
C ASP A 254 -18.77 21.92 11.00
N SER A 255 -19.35 21.74 9.82
CA SER A 255 -19.49 22.79 8.81
C SER A 255 -20.70 22.55 7.92
N PRO A 256 -21.54 23.56 7.67
CA PRO A 256 -22.67 23.46 6.76
C PRO A 256 -22.25 23.27 5.30
N LEU A 257 -21.01 23.60 4.94
CA LEU A 257 -20.44 23.37 3.60
C LEU A 257 -20.25 21.88 3.31
N LEU A 258 -20.07 21.05 4.34
CA LEU A 258 -19.98 19.59 4.25
C LEU A 258 -21.38 18.98 4.40
N ARG A 259 -22.20 19.14 3.35
CA ARG A 259 -23.63 18.76 3.33
C ARG A 259 -23.86 17.30 3.74
N PRO A 260 -25.04 16.98 4.32
CA PRO A 260 -25.37 15.61 4.73
C PRO A 260 -25.18 14.54 3.64
N ILE A 261 -25.54 14.85 2.39
CA ILE A 261 -25.35 13.93 1.26
C ILE A 261 -23.86 13.60 1.02
N TYR A 262 -22.97 14.58 1.16
CA TYR A 262 -21.52 14.37 1.04
C TYR A 262 -20.99 13.52 2.21
N ARG A 263 -21.39 13.85 3.45
CA ARG A 263 -21.01 13.07 4.65
C ARG A 263 -21.49 11.62 4.54
N ASN A 264 -22.75 11.41 4.15
CA ASN A 264 -23.32 10.08 3.97
C ASN A 264 -22.57 9.28 2.89
N ARG A 265 -22.21 9.91 1.76
CA ARG A 265 -21.42 9.26 0.72
C ARG A 265 -20.07 8.82 1.26
N ILE A 266 -19.31 9.72 1.90
CA ILE A 266 -17.96 9.42 2.42
C ILE A 266 -18.01 8.33 3.50
N ASN A 267 -18.97 8.36 4.40
CA ASN A 267 -19.10 7.37 5.49
C ASN A 267 -19.53 5.98 4.99
N LYS A 268 -20.15 5.90 3.80
CA LYS A 268 -20.56 4.63 3.17
C LYS A 268 -19.59 4.09 2.13
N LEU A 269 -18.43 4.75 1.92
CA LEU A 269 -17.44 4.29 0.96
C LEU A 269 -16.97 2.88 1.31
N PRO A 270 -17.04 1.92 0.37
CA PRO A 270 -16.54 0.57 0.59
C PRO A 270 -15.03 0.60 0.83
N GLN A 271 -14.57 -0.25 1.73
CA GLN A 271 -13.15 -0.36 2.08
C GLN A 271 -12.56 -1.61 1.45
N THR A 272 -11.27 -1.57 1.11
CA THR A 272 -10.55 -2.78 0.73
C THR A 272 -10.43 -3.72 1.93
N ILE A 273 -10.25 -5.01 1.64
CA ILE A 273 -10.00 -6.02 2.68
C ILE A 273 -8.78 -5.64 3.54
N SER A 274 -8.77 -6.11 4.77
CA SER A 274 -7.65 -6.03 5.69
C SER A 274 -6.72 -7.25 5.59
N ALA A 275 -5.73 -7.34 6.50
CA ALA A 275 -4.79 -8.45 6.54
C ALA A 275 -4.54 -8.98 7.95
N PHE A 276 -4.07 -10.22 7.96
CA PHE A 276 -3.33 -10.85 9.03
C PHE A 276 -1.86 -10.87 8.61
N THR A 277 -0.96 -10.38 9.44
CA THR A 277 0.48 -10.40 9.16
C THR A 277 1.20 -11.14 10.28
N LEU A 278 2.01 -12.13 9.89
CA LEU A 278 2.87 -12.89 10.78
C LEU A 278 4.34 -12.54 10.47
N ASN A 279 5.03 -11.97 11.44
CA ASN A 279 6.43 -11.58 11.33
C ASN A 279 7.28 -12.54 12.18
N LEU A 280 8.29 -13.16 11.57
CA LEU A 280 9.10 -14.20 12.16
C LEU A 280 10.57 -13.78 12.22
N VAL A 281 11.19 -13.92 13.38
CA VAL A 281 12.64 -13.87 13.56
C VAL A 281 13.17 -15.30 13.45
N LEU A 282 14.18 -15.54 12.61
CA LEU A 282 14.65 -16.87 12.28
C LEU A 282 16.00 -17.17 12.91
N SER A 283 16.26 -18.46 13.13
CA SER A 283 17.57 -18.97 13.56
C SER A 283 18.62 -18.68 12.47
N PRO A 284 19.79 -18.14 12.83
CA PRO A 284 20.84 -17.81 11.85
C PRO A 284 21.29 -19.07 11.06
N GLY A 285 21.50 -18.90 9.75
CA GLY A 285 22.05 -19.94 8.88
C GLY A 285 21.11 -21.13 8.59
N THR A 286 19.79 -21.00 8.83
CA THR A 286 18.86 -22.14 8.70
C THR A 286 17.93 -22.07 7.49
N VAL A 287 17.43 -20.88 7.16
CA VAL A 287 16.47 -20.69 6.07
C VAL A 287 17.17 -19.95 4.92
N PRO A 288 17.29 -20.52 3.72
CA PRO A 288 17.91 -19.87 2.58
C PRO A 288 17.22 -18.53 2.25
N TYR A 289 18.02 -17.54 1.85
CA TYR A 289 17.51 -16.24 1.44
C TYR A 289 17.02 -16.27 0.00
N ASN A 290 15.83 -15.74 -0.22
CA ASN A 290 15.27 -15.50 -1.53
C ASN A 290 15.24 -13.99 -1.80
N ASN A 291 15.95 -13.52 -2.85
CA ASN A 291 15.93 -12.11 -3.26
C ASN A 291 14.70 -11.76 -4.11
N TYR A 292 13.58 -12.41 -3.84
CA TYR A 292 12.27 -12.21 -4.45
C TYR A 292 11.16 -12.40 -3.43
N ASN A 293 9.96 -11.96 -3.75
CA ASN A 293 8.77 -12.23 -2.96
C ASN A 293 8.02 -13.42 -3.57
N THR A 294 7.25 -14.13 -2.75
CA THR A 294 6.37 -15.21 -3.23
C THR A 294 4.93 -14.84 -2.95
N TYR A 295 4.07 -14.95 -3.95
CA TYR A 295 2.63 -14.83 -3.84
C TYR A 295 2.01 -16.20 -4.10
N TRP A 296 1.45 -16.79 -3.08
CA TRP A 296 0.80 -18.10 -3.16
C TRP A 296 -0.71 -17.98 -3.07
N HIS A 297 -1.41 -18.75 -3.90
CA HIS A 297 -2.86 -18.89 -3.91
C HIS A 297 -3.24 -20.37 -3.80
N ALA A 298 -4.28 -20.69 -3.02
CA ALA A 298 -4.71 -22.07 -2.81
C ALA A 298 -5.24 -22.74 -4.09
N THR A 299 -5.75 -21.97 -5.04
CA THR A 299 -6.26 -22.42 -6.33
C THR A 299 -5.77 -21.53 -7.46
N HIS A 300 -5.96 -21.97 -8.72
CA HIS A 300 -5.73 -21.14 -9.91
C HIS A 300 -6.76 -20.00 -10.10
N ASN A 301 -7.45 -19.61 -9.05
CA ASN A 301 -8.37 -18.46 -9.07
C ASN A 301 -7.97 -17.45 -8.01
N VAL A 302 -7.20 -16.43 -8.41
CA VAL A 302 -6.70 -15.36 -7.54
C VAL A 302 -7.83 -14.62 -6.83
N TRP A 303 -8.97 -14.47 -7.48
CA TRP A 303 -10.12 -13.74 -6.93
C TRP A 303 -10.77 -14.46 -5.75
N GLN A 304 -10.70 -15.80 -5.69
CA GLN A 304 -11.19 -16.58 -4.55
C GLN A 304 -10.37 -16.33 -3.29
N SER A 305 -9.13 -15.90 -3.41
CA SER A 305 -8.29 -15.60 -2.26
C SER A 305 -8.79 -14.43 -1.42
N ILE A 306 -9.56 -13.53 -2.00
CA ILE A 306 -10.24 -12.41 -1.32
C ILE A 306 -11.65 -12.82 -0.87
N GLN A 307 -12.34 -13.67 -1.62
CA GLN A 307 -13.73 -14.08 -1.34
C GLN A 307 -13.79 -15.43 -0.61
N TYR A 308 -12.94 -15.63 0.39
CA TYR A 308 -12.84 -16.88 1.14
C TYR A 308 -13.89 -16.98 2.26
N LYS A 309 -14.19 -18.23 2.65
CA LYS A 309 -14.93 -18.51 3.89
C LYS A 309 -13.95 -18.62 5.06
N PRO A 310 -14.28 -18.12 6.27
CA PRO A 310 -13.35 -18.14 7.42
C PRO A 310 -12.76 -19.52 7.76
N GLN A 311 -13.50 -20.59 7.47
CA GLN A 311 -13.07 -21.98 7.71
C GLN A 311 -12.03 -22.47 6.70
N GLU A 312 -11.97 -21.85 5.52
CA GLU A 312 -11.05 -22.19 4.42
C GLU A 312 -9.74 -21.37 4.48
N TRP A 313 -9.64 -20.44 5.42
CA TRP A 313 -8.46 -19.59 5.59
C TRP A 313 -7.22 -20.39 6.01
N PRO A 314 -6.00 -20.12 5.46
CA PRO A 314 -5.68 -19.08 4.47
C PRO A 314 -5.88 -19.58 3.03
N GLN A 315 -6.38 -18.68 2.14
CA GLN A 315 -6.52 -18.95 0.71
C GLN A 315 -5.42 -18.31 -0.14
N SER A 316 -4.61 -17.44 0.49
CA SER A 316 -3.44 -16.85 -0.15
C SER A 316 -2.49 -16.29 0.91
N TYR A 317 -1.22 -16.15 0.56
CA TYR A 317 -0.24 -15.40 1.35
C TYR A 317 0.87 -14.83 0.45
N ALA A 318 1.52 -13.78 0.95
CA ALA A 318 2.76 -13.26 0.39
C ALA A 318 3.90 -13.44 1.39
N LEU A 319 5.09 -13.81 0.91
CA LEU A 319 6.32 -13.97 1.68
C LEU A 319 7.32 -12.89 1.32
N TYR A 320 7.83 -12.17 2.33
CA TYR A 320 8.83 -11.12 2.19
C TYR A 320 10.05 -11.47 3.04
N PHE A 321 11.14 -11.86 2.39
CA PHE A 321 12.38 -12.30 3.03
C PHE A 321 13.30 -11.12 3.31
N THR A 322 13.96 -11.10 4.47
CA THR A 322 15.04 -10.15 4.78
C THR A 322 16.34 -10.92 4.99
N GLU A 323 17.38 -10.56 4.24
CA GLU A 323 18.68 -11.22 4.33
C GLU A 323 19.35 -10.96 5.68
N ASP A 324 20.08 -11.96 6.17
CA ASP A 324 20.93 -11.81 7.34
C ASP A 324 22.31 -11.31 6.93
N ASN A 325 22.62 -10.05 7.23
CA ASN A 325 23.91 -9.45 6.92
C ASN A 325 25.10 -10.16 7.60
N ASN A 326 24.86 -10.87 8.71
CA ASN A 326 25.88 -11.64 9.41
C ASN A 326 26.08 -13.05 8.82
N ASN A 327 25.07 -13.54 8.10
CA ASN A 327 25.07 -14.84 7.42
C ASN A 327 24.54 -14.67 6.00
N PRO A 328 25.32 -14.13 5.05
CA PRO A 328 24.87 -13.89 3.67
C PRO A 328 24.34 -15.18 3.02
N GLY A 329 23.28 -15.06 2.24
CA GLY A 329 22.59 -16.19 1.63
C GLY A 329 21.55 -16.85 2.52
N TYR A 330 21.39 -16.39 3.78
CA TYR A 330 20.33 -16.87 4.70
C TYR A 330 19.37 -15.74 5.09
N THR A 331 18.18 -16.16 5.49
CA THR A 331 17.08 -15.26 5.88
C THR A 331 17.16 -14.94 7.37
N LYS A 332 17.25 -13.67 7.72
CA LYS A 332 17.18 -13.17 9.09
C LYS A 332 15.75 -13.13 9.61
N SER A 333 14.83 -12.68 8.77
CA SER A 333 13.42 -12.54 9.13
C SER A 333 12.52 -12.73 7.91
N LEU A 334 11.29 -13.15 8.20
CA LEU A 334 10.25 -13.40 7.20
C LEU A 334 8.97 -12.69 7.64
N SER A 335 8.45 -11.81 6.79
CA SER A 335 7.11 -11.25 6.94
C SER A 335 6.14 -11.98 6.01
N ILE A 336 5.01 -12.40 6.55
CA ILE A 336 3.98 -13.17 5.86
C ILE A 336 2.68 -12.38 5.94
N LEU A 337 2.16 -11.95 4.80
CA LEU A 337 0.89 -11.23 4.70
C LEU A 337 -0.18 -12.15 4.12
N CYS A 338 -1.35 -12.17 4.74
CA CYS A 338 -2.51 -12.94 4.31
C CYS A 338 -3.76 -12.06 4.45
N TYR A 339 -4.69 -12.13 3.49
CA TYR A 339 -5.96 -11.42 3.64
C TYR A 339 -6.74 -11.89 4.88
N MET A 340 -7.38 -10.93 5.57
CA MET A 340 -8.30 -11.23 6.67
C MET A 340 -9.46 -10.23 6.69
N TYR A 341 -10.68 -10.74 6.79
CA TYR A 341 -11.85 -9.88 6.98
C TYR A 341 -11.88 -9.28 8.37
N TYR A 342 -12.26 -8.00 8.44
CA TYR A 342 -12.50 -7.31 9.72
C TYR A 342 -13.55 -8.03 10.59
N ASN A 343 -14.56 -8.66 9.96
CA ASN A 343 -15.60 -9.38 10.66
C ASN A 343 -15.08 -10.54 11.52
N GLU A 344 -13.92 -11.13 11.19
CA GLU A 344 -13.30 -12.19 11.99
C GLU A 344 -12.79 -11.70 13.36
N VAL A 345 -12.54 -10.40 13.49
CA VAL A 345 -12.06 -9.75 14.71
C VAL A 345 -13.04 -8.74 15.30
N LYS A 346 -14.22 -8.59 14.71
CA LYS A 346 -15.21 -7.56 15.07
C LYS A 346 -15.67 -7.65 16.53
N GLN A 347 -15.72 -8.83 17.13
CA GLN A 347 -16.09 -9.01 18.54
C GLN A 347 -15.15 -8.27 19.51
N TRP A 348 -13.90 -8.02 19.12
CA TRP A 348 -12.92 -7.23 19.89
C TRP A 348 -12.83 -5.77 19.43
N ALA A 349 -13.73 -5.30 18.56
CA ALA A 349 -13.67 -3.95 17.97
C ALA A 349 -13.79 -2.82 19.01
N HIS A 350 -14.38 -3.09 20.18
CA HIS A 350 -14.48 -2.16 21.30
C HIS A 350 -13.15 -1.89 22.01
N THR A 351 -12.09 -2.67 21.69
CA THR A 351 -10.76 -2.54 22.28
C THR A 351 -9.83 -1.75 21.36
N HIS A 352 -8.88 -1.03 21.95
CA HIS A 352 -7.80 -0.34 21.25
C HIS A 352 -6.46 -0.75 21.83
N ASN A 353 -5.42 -0.81 20.98
CA ASN A 353 -4.06 -1.10 21.40
C ASN A 353 -3.11 -0.20 20.61
N ARG A 354 -2.33 0.63 21.32
CA ARG A 354 -1.30 1.51 20.73
C ARG A 354 0.06 1.18 21.36
N ALA A 355 1.13 1.60 20.71
CA ALA A 355 2.48 1.43 21.27
C ALA A 355 2.58 2.12 22.65
N GLY A 356 2.91 1.34 23.67
CA GLY A 356 2.94 1.78 25.05
C GLY A 356 1.68 1.54 25.86
N ASP A 357 0.57 1.11 25.24
CA ASP A 357 -0.61 0.63 25.95
C ASP A 357 -0.43 -0.84 26.34
N GLU A 358 -0.53 -1.14 27.62
CA GLU A 358 -0.51 -2.52 28.11
C GLU A 358 -1.87 -3.21 28.02
N HIS A 359 -2.87 -2.56 27.42
CA HIS A 359 -4.21 -3.10 27.32
C HIS A 359 -4.27 -4.28 26.37
N LYS A 360 -4.15 -5.46 26.93
CA LYS A 360 -4.38 -6.71 26.21
C LYS A 360 -5.85 -6.83 25.85
N ARG A 361 -6.14 -7.25 24.62
CA ARG A 361 -7.51 -7.48 24.11
C ARG A 361 -8.18 -8.73 24.72
N GLY A 362 -7.55 -9.31 25.74
CA GLY A 362 -7.99 -10.52 26.41
C GLY A 362 -7.44 -11.82 25.80
N GLU A 363 -7.49 -12.87 26.59
CA GLU A 363 -6.93 -14.18 26.25
C GLU A 363 -7.54 -14.79 24.99
N GLY A 364 -8.84 -14.67 24.79
CA GLY A 364 -9.51 -15.17 23.59
C GLY A 364 -9.01 -14.55 22.29
N TYR A 365 -8.58 -13.29 22.33
CA TYR A 365 -7.97 -12.65 21.15
C TYR A 365 -6.55 -13.18 20.88
N GLU A 366 -5.76 -13.42 21.91
CA GLU A 366 -4.42 -14.00 21.77
C GLU A 366 -4.49 -15.44 21.26
N GLN A 367 -5.45 -16.24 21.77
CA GLN A 367 -5.71 -17.60 21.27
C GLN A 367 -6.15 -17.58 19.81
N PHE A 368 -7.03 -16.70 19.41
CA PHE A 368 -7.43 -16.52 18.00
C PHE A 368 -6.22 -16.23 17.11
N LYS A 369 -5.37 -15.28 17.51
CA LYS A 369 -4.16 -14.93 16.75
C LYS A 369 -3.24 -16.13 16.58
N GLN A 370 -3.02 -16.89 17.66
CA GLN A 370 -2.14 -18.05 17.63
C GLN A 370 -2.71 -19.16 16.73
N GLN A 371 -4.00 -19.46 16.84
CA GLN A 371 -4.66 -20.45 15.97
C GLN A 371 -4.52 -20.08 14.48
N LYS A 372 -4.68 -18.80 14.15
CA LYS A 372 -4.48 -18.31 12.77
C LYS A 372 -3.02 -18.40 12.33
N ALA A 373 -2.06 -18.08 13.20
CA ALA A 373 -0.63 -18.21 12.92
C ALA A 373 -0.26 -19.68 12.66
N ASP A 374 -0.73 -20.60 13.48
CA ASP A 374 -0.46 -22.03 13.35
C ASP A 374 -1.03 -22.59 12.04
N ALA A 375 -2.27 -22.23 11.70
CA ALA A 375 -2.90 -22.63 10.44
C ALA A 375 -2.12 -22.10 9.20
N LEU A 376 -1.64 -20.88 9.26
CA LEU A 376 -0.83 -20.27 8.21
C LEU A 376 0.53 -20.97 8.08
N LEU A 377 1.21 -21.20 9.19
CA LEU A 377 2.50 -21.89 9.23
C LEU A 377 2.42 -23.31 8.68
N GLN A 378 1.35 -24.07 8.96
CA GLN A 378 1.17 -25.43 8.39
C GLN A 378 1.16 -25.39 6.85
N LYS A 379 0.54 -24.38 6.23
CA LYS A 379 0.57 -24.23 4.77
C LYS A 379 1.96 -23.84 4.25
N ILE A 380 2.68 -22.99 4.99
CA ILE A 380 4.01 -22.52 4.58
C ILE A 380 5.06 -23.61 4.72
N TYR A 381 4.98 -24.47 5.75
CA TYR A 381 5.93 -25.58 5.95
C TYR A 381 5.95 -26.58 4.79
N GLN A 382 4.86 -26.69 4.03
CA GLN A 382 4.81 -27.54 2.84
C GLN A 382 5.75 -27.02 1.73
N ARG A 383 5.92 -25.70 1.62
CA ARG A 383 6.75 -25.04 0.58
C ARG A 383 8.12 -24.60 1.10
N LEU A 384 8.22 -24.31 2.37
CA LEU A 384 9.43 -23.86 3.05
C LEU A 384 9.68 -24.71 4.29
N PRO A 385 10.04 -26.01 4.12
CA PRO A 385 10.22 -26.93 5.24
C PRO A 385 11.37 -26.54 6.19
N SER A 386 12.37 -25.81 5.69
CA SER A 386 13.46 -25.26 6.51
C SER A 386 13.01 -24.27 7.57
N LEU A 387 11.79 -23.74 7.49
CA LEU A 387 11.22 -22.86 8.50
C LEU A 387 10.82 -23.60 9.77
N LYS A 388 10.48 -24.91 9.67
CA LYS A 388 10.00 -25.71 10.81
C LYS A 388 11.12 -25.91 11.84
N GLY A 389 10.84 -25.49 13.09
CA GLY A 389 11.81 -25.58 14.20
C GLY A 389 12.85 -24.45 14.22
N ASN A 390 12.81 -23.51 13.28
CA ASN A 390 13.80 -22.43 13.13
C ASN A 390 13.22 -21.01 13.39
N ILE A 391 12.11 -20.92 14.10
CA ILE A 391 11.48 -19.65 14.50
C ILE A 391 11.90 -19.33 15.94
N LEU A 392 12.60 -18.21 16.13
CA LEU A 392 13.06 -17.72 17.44
C LEU A 392 12.01 -16.84 18.13
N ALA A 393 11.31 -16.04 17.35
CA ALA A 393 10.26 -15.15 17.85
C ALA A 393 9.26 -14.81 16.76
N GLN A 394 8.07 -14.40 17.16
CA GLN A 394 7.03 -13.96 16.24
C GLN A 394 6.29 -12.71 16.74
N SER A 395 5.71 -11.97 15.80
CA SER A 395 4.75 -10.90 16.06
C SER A 395 3.59 -11.00 15.09
N ILE A 396 2.38 -10.78 15.59
CA ILE A 396 1.14 -10.97 14.82
C ILE A 396 0.36 -9.65 14.78
N ALA A 397 0.04 -9.20 13.57
CA ALA A 397 -0.91 -8.12 13.33
C ALA A 397 -2.20 -8.65 12.74
N THR A 398 -3.34 -8.01 13.08
CA THR A 398 -4.68 -8.34 12.58
C THR A 398 -5.34 -7.05 12.04
N PRO A 399 -6.54 -7.11 11.46
CA PRO A 399 -7.28 -5.92 11.07
C PRO A 399 -7.41 -4.86 12.19
N LEU A 400 -7.51 -5.26 13.46
CA LEU A 400 -7.54 -4.31 14.58
C LEU A 400 -6.20 -3.60 14.80
N THR A 401 -5.07 -4.25 14.51
CA THR A 401 -3.76 -3.62 14.57
C THR A 401 -3.66 -2.52 13.51
N TYR A 402 -4.04 -2.82 12.27
CA TYR A 402 -4.06 -1.83 11.19
C TYR A 402 -4.98 -0.67 11.52
N ARG A 403 -6.21 -0.94 11.98
CA ARG A 403 -7.16 0.10 12.40
C ARG A 403 -6.54 1.05 13.45
N ASP A 404 -5.92 0.51 14.47
CA ASP A 404 -5.44 1.31 15.61
C ASP A 404 -4.25 2.20 15.23
N TYR A 405 -3.32 1.67 14.41
CA TYR A 405 -2.11 2.40 14.02
C TYR A 405 -2.32 3.33 12.83
N THR A 406 -3.10 2.92 11.83
CA THR A 406 -3.29 3.72 10.60
C THR A 406 -4.58 4.51 10.59
N ALA A 407 -5.47 4.27 11.55
CA ALA A 407 -6.81 4.84 11.65
C ALA A 407 -7.71 4.55 10.42
N THR A 408 -7.34 3.57 9.57
CA THR A 408 -8.17 3.19 8.42
C THR A 408 -9.43 2.47 8.89
N PRO A 409 -10.61 2.80 8.34
CA PRO A 409 -11.84 2.07 8.64
C PRO A 409 -11.62 0.57 8.42
N GLU A 410 -12.09 -0.26 9.37
CA GLU A 410 -11.97 -1.72 9.34
C GLU A 410 -10.53 -2.26 9.16
N GLY A 411 -9.52 -1.42 9.40
CA GLY A 411 -8.12 -1.77 9.19
C GLY A 411 -7.78 -2.04 7.71
N SER A 412 -8.52 -1.44 6.77
CA SER A 412 -8.35 -1.65 5.34
C SER A 412 -6.91 -1.39 4.87
N LEU A 413 -6.37 -2.26 4.01
CA LEU A 413 -4.99 -2.17 3.53
C LEU A 413 -4.77 -0.94 2.65
N TYR A 414 -5.72 -0.64 1.77
CA TYR A 414 -5.57 0.37 0.71
C TYR A 414 -6.65 1.45 0.76
N GLY A 415 -7.43 1.51 1.84
CA GLY A 415 -8.51 2.49 2.02
C GLY A 415 -9.70 2.20 1.12
N VAL A 416 -10.21 3.22 0.44
CA VAL A 416 -11.44 3.13 -0.35
C VAL A 416 -11.28 2.17 -1.54
N LEU A 417 -12.14 1.15 -1.59
CA LEU A 417 -12.24 0.24 -2.75
C LEU A 417 -12.70 1.01 -3.98
N LYS A 418 -11.94 0.93 -5.07
CA LYS A 418 -12.33 1.53 -6.35
C LYS A 418 -13.22 0.56 -7.10
N ASP A 419 -14.36 1.06 -7.60
CA ASP A 419 -15.36 0.26 -8.29
C ASP A 419 -15.63 0.84 -9.69
N VAL A 420 -15.40 0.04 -10.71
CA VAL A 420 -15.64 0.40 -12.12
C VAL A 420 -17.13 0.66 -12.39
N ASN A 421 -18.01 0.02 -11.63
CA ASN A 421 -19.47 0.19 -11.76
C ASN A 421 -19.96 1.49 -11.11
N HIS A 422 -19.18 2.03 -10.13
CA HIS A 422 -19.49 3.25 -9.36
C HIS A 422 -18.28 4.20 -9.28
N PRO A 423 -17.64 4.59 -10.41
CA PRO A 423 -16.35 5.29 -10.41
C PRO A 423 -16.43 6.66 -9.75
N ASN A 424 -17.54 7.39 -9.89
CA ASN A 424 -17.72 8.70 -9.27
C ASN A 424 -18.00 8.63 -7.76
N GLU A 425 -18.69 7.58 -7.32
CA GLU A 425 -19.04 7.39 -5.91
C GLU A 425 -17.81 7.02 -5.09
N THR A 426 -16.93 6.18 -5.65
CA THR A 426 -15.69 5.71 -4.99
C THR A 426 -14.50 6.63 -5.20
N SER A 427 -14.69 7.77 -5.88
CA SER A 427 -13.65 8.78 -6.05
C SER A 427 -13.70 9.83 -4.94
N VAL A 428 -12.54 10.14 -4.36
CA VAL A 428 -12.35 11.20 -3.37
C VAL A 428 -11.31 12.18 -3.90
N GLY A 429 -11.74 13.40 -4.22
CA GLY A 429 -10.84 14.44 -4.73
C GLY A 429 -9.99 15.08 -3.65
N THR A 430 -8.97 15.82 -4.07
CA THR A 430 -8.07 16.58 -3.18
C THR A 430 -8.72 17.82 -2.55
N ARG A 431 -9.72 18.41 -3.20
CA ARG A 431 -10.47 19.57 -2.69
C ARG A 431 -11.69 19.14 -1.88
N THR A 432 -11.94 19.85 -0.78
CA THR A 432 -13.23 19.82 -0.09
C THR A 432 -14.10 21.00 -0.52
N ARG A 433 -15.31 21.10 0.04
CA ARG A 433 -16.16 22.28 -0.11
C ARG A 433 -15.72 23.46 0.78
N ILE A 434 -14.81 23.21 1.72
CA ILE A 434 -14.20 24.26 2.54
C ILE A 434 -12.93 24.74 1.81
N PRO A 435 -12.85 26.02 1.41
CA PRO A 435 -11.83 26.51 0.46
C PRO A 435 -10.38 26.31 0.89
N ASN A 436 -10.09 26.24 2.19
CA ASN A 436 -8.75 26.09 2.72
C ASN A 436 -8.50 24.73 3.39
N LEU A 437 -9.36 23.72 3.12
CA LEU A 437 -9.20 22.34 3.59
C LEU A 437 -9.04 21.39 2.42
N TYR A 438 -7.89 20.73 2.36
CA TYR A 438 -7.51 19.79 1.30
C TYR A 438 -7.33 18.38 1.84
N LEU A 439 -7.51 17.39 0.97
CA LEU A 439 -7.29 15.96 1.26
C LEU A 439 -6.05 15.46 0.51
N THR A 440 -5.34 14.52 1.13
CA THR A 440 -4.22 13.81 0.52
C THR A 440 -4.16 12.37 1.05
N GLY A 441 -3.19 11.58 0.58
CA GLY A 441 -2.97 10.22 1.04
C GLY A 441 -3.75 9.16 0.26
N GLN A 442 -3.66 7.91 0.71
CA GLN A 442 -4.14 6.73 -0.03
C GLN A 442 -5.66 6.67 -0.24
N ASN A 443 -6.44 7.35 0.59
CA ASN A 443 -7.91 7.35 0.48
C ASN A 443 -8.44 8.31 -0.60
N SER A 444 -7.58 9.21 -1.12
CA SER A 444 -8.01 10.22 -2.11
C SER A 444 -8.02 9.63 -3.53
N ASN A 445 -6.87 9.38 -4.13
CA ASN A 445 -6.80 8.91 -5.52
C ASN A 445 -6.30 7.47 -5.61
N LEU A 446 -5.05 7.24 -5.18
CA LEU A 446 -4.31 6.00 -5.36
C LEU A 446 -3.53 5.69 -4.09
N HIS A 447 -3.36 4.39 -3.84
CA HIS A 447 -2.60 3.87 -2.71
C HIS A 447 -1.16 3.50 -3.13
N GLY A 448 -0.40 2.95 -2.18
CA GLY A 448 1.01 2.62 -2.34
C GLY A 448 1.90 3.86 -2.38
N VAL A 449 3.21 3.68 -2.25
CA VAL A 449 4.15 4.80 -2.12
C VAL A 449 4.12 5.72 -3.34
N LEU A 450 4.07 5.16 -4.55
CA LEU A 450 3.93 5.93 -5.78
C LEU A 450 2.60 6.68 -5.82
N GLY A 451 1.48 5.99 -5.54
CA GLY A 451 0.15 6.59 -5.60
C GLY A 451 -0.04 7.75 -4.62
N VAL A 452 0.43 7.59 -3.36
CA VAL A 452 0.33 8.68 -2.37
C VAL A 452 1.28 9.83 -2.68
N SER A 453 2.45 9.56 -3.29
CA SER A 453 3.37 10.60 -3.74
C SER A 453 2.75 11.44 -4.87
N ILE A 454 2.09 10.81 -5.83
CA ILE A 454 1.34 11.49 -6.89
C ILE A 454 0.17 12.30 -6.31
N THR A 455 -0.55 11.74 -5.33
CA THR A 455 -1.63 12.46 -4.65
C THR A 455 -1.09 13.67 -3.88
N ALA A 456 0.09 13.57 -3.27
CA ALA A 456 0.75 14.70 -2.61
C ALA A 456 1.11 15.80 -3.61
N VAL A 457 1.63 15.45 -4.80
CA VAL A 457 1.87 16.41 -5.89
C VAL A 457 0.56 17.08 -6.32
N ALA A 458 -0.51 16.31 -6.51
CA ALA A 458 -1.83 16.84 -6.87
C ALA A 458 -2.37 17.81 -5.81
N THR A 459 -2.25 17.45 -4.51
CA THR A 459 -2.69 18.32 -3.41
C THR A 459 -1.84 19.58 -3.30
N ALA A 460 -0.52 19.47 -3.44
CA ALA A 460 0.37 20.64 -3.43
C ALA A 460 0.12 21.57 -4.64
N ALA A 461 -0.29 21.00 -5.79
CA ALA A 461 -0.64 21.76 -6.98
C ALA A 461 -1.85 22.67 -6.78
N GLU A 462 -2.76 22.33 -5.86
CA GLU A 462 -3.90 23.20 -5.49
C GLU A 462 -3.44 24.53 -4.85
N LEU A 463 -2.25 24.55 -4.26
CA LEU A 463 -1.68 25.70 -3.59
C LEU A 463 -0.61 26.42 -4.43
N LEU A 464 0.14 25.68 -5.23
CA LEU A 464 1.34 26.18 -5.91
C LEU A 464 1.19 26.28 -7.43
N GLY A 465 0.15 25.63 -7.99
CA GLY A 465 -0.03 25.46 -9.42
C GLY A 465 0.69 24.23 -9.97
N LEU A 466 -0.02 23.48 -10.83
CA LEU A 466 0.45 22.19 -11.34
C LEU A 466 1.69 22.34 -12.24
N ASP A 467 1.65 23.28 -13.20
CA ASP A 467 2.76 23.47 -14.14
C ASP A 467 4.05 23.88 -13.43
N TYR A 468 3.95 24.74 -12.41
CA TYR A 468 5.10 25.10 -11.58
C TYR A 468 5.74 23.87 -10.93
N LEU A 469 4.93 23.04 -10.26
CA LEU A 469 5.42 21.83 -9.57
C LEU A 469 6.02 20.82 -10.54
N LEU A 470 5.33 20.54 -11.64
CA LEU A 470 5.82 19.57 -12.63
C LEU A 470 7.15 20.01 -13.24
N ASN A 471 7.30 21.30 -13.54
CA ASN A 471 8.55 21.86 -14.03
C ASN A 471 9.68 21.73 -12.99
N ARG A 472 9.38 22.01 -11.71
CA ARG A 472 10.36 21.86 -10.62
C ARG A 472 10.79 20.40 -10.42
N ILE A 473 9.85 19.46 -10.46
CA ILE A 473 10.14 18.02 -10.27
C ILE A 473 10.98 17.50 -11.43
N ARG A 474 10.61 17.79 -12.68
CA ARG A 474 11.32 17.32 -13.89
C ARG A 474 12.70 17.91 -14.07
N ASN A 475 12.87 19.19 -13.72
CA ASN A 475 14.12 19.92 -13.91
C ASN A 475 15.05 19.91 -12.70
N ASN A 476 14.70 19.18 -11.66
CA ASN A 476 15.55 18.99 -10.49
C ASN A 476 16.63 17.95 -10.82
N LYS A 477 17.72 18.42 -11.47
CA LYS A 477 18.89 17.61 -11.82
C LYS A 477 19.89 17.55 -10.67
#